data_5262dbc7a3f38f0b96107f3f6ed80716
#
_entry.id   5262dbc7a3f38f0b96107f3f6ed80716
#
_cell.length_a   1.000
_cell.length_b   1.000
_cell.length_c   1.000
_cell.angle_alpha   90.00
_cell.angle_beta   90.00
_cell.angle_gamma   90.00
#
_symmetry.space_group_name_H-M   'P 1'
#
loop_
_entity.id
_entity.type
_entity.pdbx_description
1 polymer ?
#
loop_
_entity_poly.entity_id
_entity_poly.type
_entity_poly.pdbx_seq_one_letter_code
_entity_poly.pdbx_strand_id
1 'polypeptide(L)'
;MEEATFLTRFASKVTVIHRRDVFKASKVMYERAEKHPKIEIKTFRQVKKWIAGEQGLTGAVLEDPRDGSEEEISCAGAFIAIGHKPITQFLGEQIETDSEGYIVHKENTMTEVPGVFAAGDVVDKR
;
A
#
# COMPACT_ATOMS: atom_id res chain seq x y z
N MET A 1 -1.11 4.82 -7.28
CA MET A 1 -1.81 5.72 -8.24
C MET A 1 -2.36 4.99 -9.46
N GLU A 2 -1.66 4.01 -10.01
CA GLU A 2 -2.16 3.17 -11.12
C GLU A 2 -3.44 2.45 -10.74
N GLU A 3 -3.45 1.79 -9.61
CA GLU A 3 -4.62 1.09 -9.06
C GLU A 3 -5.81 2.04 -8.90
N ALA A 4 -5.59 3.26 -8.41
CA ALA A 4 -6.66 4.24 -8.26
C ALA A 4 -7.27 4.61 -9.62
N THR A 5 -6.42 4.85 -10.63
CA THR A 5 -6.88 5.14 -11.99
C THR A 5 -7.61 3.92 -12.60
N PHE A 6 -7.12 2.72 -12.37
CA PHE A 6 -7.77 1.49 -12.85
C PHE A 6 -9.16 1.30 -12.22
N LEU A 7 -9.28 1.53 -10.93
CA LEU A 7 -10.54 1.37 -10.19
C LEU A 7 -11.65 2.31 -10.66
N THR A 8 -11.33 3.45 -11.27
CA THR A 8 -12.35 4.37 -11.83
C THR A 8 -13.20 3.75 -12.94
N ARG A 9 -12.76 2.63 -13.52
CA ARG A 9 -13.53 1.87 -14.52
C ARG A 9 -14.73 1.14 -13.91
N PHE A 10 -14.65 0.81 -12.63
CA PHE A 10 -15.64 0.00 -11.93
C PHE A 10 -16.39 0.80 -10.85
N ALA A 11 -15.73 1.78 -10.25
CA ALA A 11 -16.29 2.61 -9.19
C ALA A 11 -16.86 3.94 -9.73
N SER A 12 -17.90 4.44 -9.09
CA SER A 12 -18.42 5.79 -9.30
C SER A 12 -17.49 6.85 -8.73
N LYS A 13 -16.82 6.54 -7.63
CA LYS A 13 -15.83 7.38 -6.95
C LYS A 13 -14.69 6.54 -6.37
N VAL A 14 -13.48 7.03 -6.45
CA VAL A 14 -12.28 6.45 -5.83
C VAL A 14 -11.66 7.50 -4.91
N THR A 15 -11.54 7.20 -3.63
CA THR A 15 -10.87 8.07 -2.67
C THR A 15 -9.50 7.49 -2.33
N VAL A 16 -8.45 8.23 -2.67
CA VAL A 16 -7.06 7.87 -2.33
C VAL A 16 -6.71 8.46 -0.98
N ILE A 17 -6.39 7.61 -0.03
CA ILE A 17 -6.00 8.01 1.33
C ILE A 17 -4.48 7.94 1.44
N HIS A 18 -3.84 9.03 1.88
CA HIS A 18 -2.41 9.07 2.08
C HIS A 18 -2.04 9.82 3.36
N ARG A 19 -1.15 9.22 4.17
CA ARG A 19 -0.74 9.77 5.48
C ARG A 19 0.15 11.01 5.42
N ARG A 20 0.70 11.35 4.27
CA ARG A 20 1.56 12.52 4.03
C ARG A 20 1.02 13.32 2.84
N ASP A 21 1.65 14.44 2.55
CA ASP A 21 1.40 15.26 1.35
C ASP A 21 2.27 14.86 0.15
N VAL A 22 3.34 14.08 0.40
CA VAL A 22 4.29 13.65 -0.63
C VAL A 22 4.04 12.19 -1.00
N PHE A 23 3.74 11.95 -2.26
CA PHE A 23 3.54 10.62 -2.83
C PHE A 23 4.84 10.08 -3.45
N LYS A 24 5.06 8.77 -3.30
CA LYS A 24 6.15 8.08 -4.00
C LYS A 24 5.86 7.86 -5.50
N ALA A 25 4.66 8.18 -5.96
CA ALA A 25 4.27 8.06 -7.36
C ALA A 25 5.04 9.07 -8.24
N SER A 26 5.22 8.74 -9.54
CA SER A 26 5.77 9.70 -10.48
C SER A 26 4.84 10.92 -10.61
N LYS A 27 5.44 12.10 -10.87
CA LYS A 27 4.70 13.35 -11.03
C LYS A 27 3.56 13.23 -12.05
N VAL A 28 3.83 12.57 -13.18
CA VAL A 28 2.85 12.37 -14.25
C VAL A 28 1.65 11.55 -13.77
N MET A 29 1.88 10.52 -12.96
CA MET A 29 0.80 9.66 -12.45
C MET A 29 -0.02 10.39 -11.39
N TYR A 30 0.63 11.19 -10.53
CA TYR A 30 -0.06 12.03 -9.56
C TYR A 30 -0.98 13.04 -10.27
N GLU A 31 -0.45 13.82 -11.23
CA GLU A 31 -1.21 14.82 -11.98
C GLU A 31 -2.39 14.20 -12.75
N ARG A 32 -2.22 12.98 -13.28
CA ARG A 32 -3.31 12.25 -13.94
C ARG A 32 -4.42 11.86 -12.97
N ALA A 33 -4.05 11.38 -11.79
CA ALA A 33 -5.02 11.02 -10.76
C ALA A 33 -5.74 12.27 -10.22
N GLU A 34 -5.01 13.34 -9.94
CA GLU A 34 -5.54 14.59 -9.41
C GLU A 34 -6.56 15.26 -10.35
N LYS A 35 -6.33 15.17 -11.67
CA LYS A 35 -7.24 15.73 -12.69
C LYS A 35 -8.42 14.80 -13.03
N HIS A 36 -8.43 13.59 -12.47
CA HIS A 36 -9.47 12.61 -12.83
C HIS A 36 -10.79 12.89 -12.09
N PRO A 37 -11.94 13.04 -12.81
CA PRO A 37 -13.21 13.48 -12.19
C PRO A 37 -13.79 12.52 -11.14
N LYS A 38 -13.38 11.26 -11.14
CA LYS A 38 -13.81 10.25 -10.18
C LYS A 38 -12.83 10.03 -9.02
N ILE A 39 -11.67 10.68 -9.02
CA ILE A 39 -10.65 10.50 -7.99
C ILE A 39 -10.65 11.69 -7.05
N GLU A 40 -10.77 11.41 -5.77
CA GLU A 40 -10.53 12.36 -4.68
C GLU A 40 -9.27 11.94 -3.94
N ILE A 41 -8.33 12.85 -3.74
CA ILE A 41 -7.10 12.60 -2.98
C ILE A 41 -7.21 13.27 -1.62
N LYS A 42 -7.14 12.47 -0.54
CA LYS A 42 -7.12 12.92 0.84
C LYS A 42 -5.72 12.69 1.43
N THR A 43 -4.97 13.76 1.59
CA THR A 43 -3.66 13.75 2.26
C THR A 43 -3.81 13.92 3.77
N PHE A 44 -2.77 13.59 4.53
CA PHE A 44 -2.76 13.61 5.98
C PHE A 44 -3.95 12.83 6.58
N ARG A 45 -4.23 11.67 5.97
CA ARG A 45 -5.27 10.77 6.44
C ARG A 45 -4.74 9.35 6.50
N GLN A 46 -5.11 8.66 7.55
CA GLN A 46 -4.90 7.22 7.71
C GLN A 46 -6.21 6.56 8.14
N VAL A 47 -6.38 5.30 7.78
CA VAL A 47 -7.57 4.56 8.22
C VAL A 47 -7.37 4.15 9.68
N LYS A 48 -8.23 4.62 10.55
CA LYS A 48 -8.27 4.27 11.97
C LYS A 48 -9.13 3.04 12.21
N LYS A 49 -10.27 2.95 11.52
CA LYS A 49 -11.23 1.87 11.71
C LYS A 49 -12.01 1.62 10.43
N TRP A 50 -12.24 0.35 10.13
CA TRP A 50 -13.18 -0.07 9.09
C TRP A 50 -14.59 -0.21 9.66
N ILE A 51 -15.60 0.18 8.89
CA ILE A 51 -17.01 0.04 9.25
C ILE A 51 -17.61 -1.04 8.36
N ALA A 52 -18.10 -2.11 8.99
CA ALA A 52 -18.74 -3.22 8.31
C ALA A 52 -20.25 -3.23 8.59
N GLY A 53 -21.03 -3.57 7.57
CA GLY A 53 -22.44 -3.89 7.66
C GLY A 53 -22.71 -5.36 7.38
N GLU A 54 -23.96 -5.75 7.26
CA GLU A 54 -24.34 -7.15 7.00
C GLU A 54 -23.80 -7.72 5.69
N GLN A 55 -23.59 -6.87 4.67
CA GLN A 55 -23.12 -7.27 3.34
C GLN A 55 -21.64 -6.98 3.10
N GLY A 56 -20.87 -6.61 4.13
CA GLY A 56 -19.45 -6.32 4.04
C GLY A 56 -19.10 -4.87 4.39
N LEU A 57 -18.06 -4.33 3.76
CA LEU A 57 -17.56 -2.98 4.05
C LEU A 57 -18.57 -1.91 3.65
N THR A 58 -18.86 -0.99 4.57
CA THR A 58 -19.77 0.15 4.34
C THR A 58 -19.08 1.50 4.48
N GLY A 59 -17.92 1.55 5.14
CA GLY A 59 -17.20 2.79 5.34
C GLY A 59 -15.90 2.63 6.09
N ALA A 60 -15.28 3.76 6.40
CA ALA A 60 -14.09 3.84 7.23
C ALA A 60 -14.08 5.14 8.04
N VAL A 61 -13.51 5.08 9.23
CA VAL A 61 -13.12 6.26 10.00
C VAL A 61 -11.67 6.57 9.65
N LEU A 62 -11.44 7.76 9.14
CA LEU A 62 -10.12 8.31 8.86
C LEU A 62 -9.69 9.22 10.00
N GLU A 63 -8.40 9.25 10.26
CA GLU A 63 -7.79 10.11 11.27
C GLU A 63 -6.69 10.96 10.63
N ASP A 64 -6.61 12.23 11.01
CA ASP A 64 -5.46 13.06 10.71
C ASP A 64 -4.36 12.79 11.75
N PRO A 65 -3.18 12.27 11.35
CA PRO A 65 -2.12 11.93 12.30
C PRO A 65 -1.46 13.15 12.96
N ARG A 66 -1.78 14.37 12.53
CA ARG A 66 -1.19 15.61 13.05
C ARG A 66 -1.93 16.14 14.28
N ASP A 67 -3.26 16.00 14.32
CA ASP A 67 -4.11 16.55 15.37
C ASP A 67 -5.11 15.55 15.97
N GLY A 68 -5.18 14.34 15.40
CA GLY A 68 -6.10 13.28 15.83
C GLY A 68 -7.56 13.51 15.43
N SER A 69 -7.85 14.52 14.59
CA SER A 69 -9.21 14.74 14.09
C SER A 69 -9.68 13.57 13.24
N GLU A 70 -10.95 13.23 13.37
CA GLU A 70 -11.56 12.09 12.69
C GLU A 70 -12.62 12.54 11.68
N GLU A 71 -12.72 11.80 10.57
CA GLU A 71 -13.80 11.90 9.62
C GLU A 71 -14.28 10.52 9.20
N GLU A 72 -15.57 10.36 8.99
CA GLU A 72 -16.14 9.12 8.46
C GLU A 72 -16.39 9.27 6.96
N ILE A 73 -16.02 8.25 6.20
CA ILE A 73 -16.32 8.15 4.77
C ILE A 73 -17.08 6.86 4.47
N SER A 74 -18.01 6.93 3.52
CA SER A 74 -18.71 5.76 3.00
C SER A 74 -17.91 5.14 1.87
N CYS A 75 -17.71 3.82 1.90
CA CYS A 75 -17.11 3.07 0.80
C CYS A 75 -17.58 1.61 0.81
N ALA A 76 -17.77 1.03 -0.37
CA ALA A 76 -18.19 -0.35 -0.55
C ALA A 76 -17.02 -1.32 -0.77
N GLY A 77 -15.80 -0.82 -0.85
CA GLY A 77 -14.59 -1.63 -1.03
C GLY A 77 -13.34 -0.83 -0.72
N ALA A 78 -12.26 -1.52 -0.37
CA ALA A 78 -10.99 -0.91 -0.07
C ALA A 78 -9.84 -1.74 -0.66
N PHE A 79 -8.82 -1.03 -1.18
CA PHE A 79 -7.58 -1.62 -1.67
C PHE A 79 -6.43 -1.06 -0.86
N ILE A 80 -5.67 -1.96 -0.24
CA ILE A 80 -4.51 -1.59 0.56
C ILE A 80 -3.28 -1.58 -0.34
N ALA A 81 -2.75 -0.40 -0.63
CA ALA A 81 -1.61 -0.18 -1.53
C ALA A 81 -0.49 0.60 -0.80
N ILE A 82 -0.15 0.16 0.41
CA ILE A 82 0.84 0.83 1.29
C ILE A 82 2.25 0.27 1.14
N GLY A 83 2.47 -0.64 0.19
CA GLY A 83 3.69 -1.40 -0.01
C GLY A 83 3.68 -2.74 0.73
N HIS A 84 4.75 -3.48 0.57
CA HIS A 84 4.95 -4.79 1.17
C HIS A 84 6.01 -4.72 2.26
N LYS A 85 5.88 -5.59 3.23
CA LYS A 85 6.93 -5.89 4.19
C LYS A 85 7.19 -7.39 4.14
N PRO A 86 8.41 -7.82 3.79
CA PRO A 86 8.70 -9.24 3.71
C PRO A 86 8.57 -9.89 5.09
N ILE A 87 7.96 -11.07 5.13
CA ILE A 87 7.82 -11.86 6.35
C ILE A 87 9.00 -12.84 6.41
N THR A 88 10.16 -12.36 6.83
CA THR A 88 11.43 -13.10 6.86
C THR A 88 11.91 -13.40 8.28
N GLN A 89 11.19 -12.96 9.30
CA GLN A 89 11.59 -13.13 10.71
C GLN A 89 11.78 -14.60 11.11
N PHE A 90 11.07 -15.52 10.46
CA PHE A 90 11.20 -16.97 10.71
C PHE A 90 12.54 -17.56 10.25
N LEU A 91 13.26 -16.86 9.38
CA LEU A 91 14.59 -17.27 8.90
C LEU A 91 15.68 -17.05 9.97
N GLY A 92 15.41 -16.16 10.94
CA GLY A 92 16.43 -15.77 11.91
C GLY A 92 17.67 -15.19 11.22
N GLU A 93 18.85 -15.64 11.67
CA GLU A 93 20.15 -15.28 11.10
C GLU A 93 20.67 -16.30 10.07
N GLN A 94 19.82 -17.25 9.62
CA GLN A 94 20.23 -18.33 8.72
C GLN A 94 20.41 -17.85 7.28
N ILE A 95 19.73 -16.76 6.90
CA ILE A 95 19.80 -16.18 5.55
C ILE A 95 19.93 -14.67 5.70
N GLU A 96 20.86 -14.09 4.97
CA GLU A 96 21.11 -12.65 4.97
C GLU A 96 19.88 -11.87 4.49
N THR A 97 19.47 -10.88 5.29
CA THR A 97 18.43 -9.93 4.93
C THR A 97 18.95 -8.50 5.03
N ASP A 98 18.39 -7.61 4.21
CA ASP A 98 18.73 -6.20 4.31
C ASP A 98 18.02 -5.49 5.47
N SER A 99 18.24 -4.18 5.61
CA SER A 99 17.66 -3.34 6.67
C SER A 99 16.12 -3.24 6.61
N GLU A 100 15.50 -3.58 5.50
CA GLU A 100 14.05 -3.59 5.31
C GLU A 100 13.46 -5.01 5.46
N GLY A 101 14.31 -6.01 5.62
CA GLY A 101 13.95 -7.42 5.81
C GLY A 101 13.84 -8.23 4.52
N TYR A 102 14.23 -7.69 3.37
CA TYR A 102 14.26 -8.45 2.12
C TYR A 102 15.49 -9.37 2.10
N ILE A 103 15.33 -10.59 1.55
CA ILE A 103 16.43 -11.53 1.39
C ILE A 103 17.45 -10.95 0.39
N VAL A 104 18.72 -10.93 0.79
CA VAL A 104 19.81 -10.57 -0.10
C VAL A 104 20.10 -11.76 -0.99
N HIS A 105 19.99 -11.58 -2.31
CA HIS A 105 20.30 -12.62 -3.28
C HIS A 105 21.46 -12.20 -4.19
N LYS A 106 22.19 -13.19 -4.65
CA LYS A 106 23.24 -13.09 -5.66
C LYS A 106 22.63 -13.29 -7.06
N GLU A 107 23.49 -13.55 -8.03
CA GLU A 107 23.03 -13.92 -9.37
C GLU A 107 22.09 -15.13 -9.35
N ASN A 108 21.12 -15.14 -10.27
CA ASN A 108 20.22 -16.27 -10.47
C ASN A 108 19.44 -16.73 -9.22
N THR A 109 18.96 -15.81 -8.40
CA THR A 109 18.13 -16.09 -7.21
C THR A 109 18.85 -16.82 -6.07
N MET A 110 20.16 -17.07 -6.17
CA MET A 110 20.92 -17.74 -5.12
C MET A 110 21.09 -16.84 -3.88
N THR A 111 20.92 -17.42 -2.71
CA THR A 111 21.31 -16.79 -1.45
C THR A 111 22.80 -17.09 -1.14
N GLU A 112 23.32 -16.60 -0.01
CA GLU A 112 24.66 -16.96 0.45
C GLU A 112 24.73 -18.41 0.94
N VAL A 113 23.60 -19.06 1.22
CA VAL A 113 23.53 -20.45 1.66
C VAL A 113 23.48 -21.37 0.43
N PRO A 114 24.47 -22.27 0.24
CA PRO A 114 24.48 -23.19 -0.89
C PRO A 114 23.20 -24.04 -0.98
N GLY A 115 22.59 -24.06 -2.16
CA GLY A 115 21.36 -24.82 -2.42
C GLY A 115 20.08 -24.14 -1.97
N VAL A 116 20.15 -22.93 -1.41
CA VAL A 116 18.98 -22.11 -1.02
C VAL A 116 18.81 -20.96 -2.01
N PHE A 117 17.60 -20.85 -2.54
CA PHE A 117 17.20 -19.84 -3.52
C PHE A 117 16.03 -19.01 -3.00
N ALA A 118 16.00 -17.75 -3.38
CA ALA A 118 14.90 -16.83 -3.03
C ALA A 118 14.40 -16.10 -4.28
N ALA A 119 13.06 -15.99 -4.40
CA ALA A 119 12.42 -15.32 -5.52
C ALA A 119 11.06 -14.72 -5.10
N GLY A 120 10.54 -13.78 -5.88
CA GLY A 120 9.27 -13.10 -5.64
C GLY A 120 9.40 -11.91 -4.71
N ASP A 121 8.27 -11.52 -4.09
CA ASP A 121 8.16 -10.30 -3.26
C ASP A 121 9.11 -10.26 -2.06
N VAL A 122 9.66 -11.39 -1.67
CA VAL A 122 10.62 -11.51 -0.57
C VAL A 122 12.02 -10.99 -0.92
N VAL A 123 12.30 -10.80 -2.22
CA VAL A 123 13.57 -10.27 -2.75
C VAL A 123 13.38 -9.00 -3.58
N ASP A 124 12.14 -8.68 -3.98
CA ASP A 124 11.82 -7.58 -4.88
C ASP A 124 11.26 -6.37 -4.12
N LYS A 125 11.96 -5.25 -4.21
CA LYS A 125 11.62 -3.98 -3.54
C LYS A 125 10.74 -3.04 -4.39
N ARG A 126 9.96 -3.53 -5.30
CA ARG A 126 9.12 -2.68 -6.16
C ARG A 126 8.09 -1.85 -5.41
#